data_fddfaeb86e2d426365b6b08aba9dc43d
#
_entry.id   fddfaeb86e2d426365b6b08aba9dc43d
#
_cell.length_a   1.000
_cell.length_b   1.000
_cell.length_c   1.000
_cell.angle_alpha   90.00
_cell.angle_beta   90.00
_cell.angle_gamma   90.00
#
_symmetry.space_group_name_H-M   'P 1'
#
loop_
_entity.id
_entity.type
_entity.pdbx_description
1 polymer ?
#
loop_
_entity_poly.entity_id
_entity_poly.type
_entity_poly.pdbx_seq_one_letter_code
_entity_poly.pdbx_strand_id
1 'polypeptide(L)'
;VLRVAVIGSGPSGVYTAQSLVEQEAVPDIEVYVLDRLPCPYGLVRYGVAPDHEKIKSLQGNLRTVLEHPRVHFLGNVEAGTPGLGAAELREIFHAVVFCVGAATDRHLGIPGEDLPGSHSATEFVAWYSAHPDAAAAHFALGARSAVVIGVGNVAVDVARILARGAAELAGTDMPQGALGALADSHVEDVWMVGRRGPSQAKFTTKELRELGSLPGTEVLVRPEELALDPAYADPGGLPAVARRNIEVLRGWAEHPVAKGSAGAAPLRRIHLRFFLRPVEMAGDAATGVRAVRFERTAPDGRGGVTGTGEYEDLAGQLVLRSVGYRGTPQAG
;
A
#
# COMPACT_ATOMS: atom_id res chain seq x y z
N VAL A 1 7.52 -40.54 -4.89
CA VAL A 1 6.85 -39.27 -4.59
C VAL A 1 7.87 -38.12 -4.62
N LEU A 2 7.67 -37.15 -5.48
CA LEU A 2 8.50 -35.94 -5.53
C LEU A 2 7.97 -34.93 -4.50
N ARG A 3 8.82 -34.52 -3.56
CA ARG A 3 8.47 -33.55 -2.52
C ARG A 3 9.02 -32.17 -2.89
N VAL A 4 8.16 -31.16 -2.93
CA VAL A 4 8.56 -29.76 -3.22
C VAL A 4 8.16 -28.88 -2.05
N ALA A 5 9.12 -28.09 -1.55
CA ALA A 5 8.84 -27.02 -0.60
C ALA A 5 8.54 -25.72 -1.34
N VAL A 6 7.47 -25.05 -0.92
CA VAL A 6 7.11 -23.69 -1.36
C VAL A 6 7.18 -22.80 -0.12
N ILE A 7 8.09 -21.84 -0.12
CA ILE A 7 8.31 -20.94 1.01
C ILE A 7 7.50 -19.66 0.81
N GLY A 8 6.48 -19.48 1.62
CA GLY A 8 5.50 -18.41 1.55
C GLY A 8 4.14 -18.87 1.05
N SER A 9 3.09 -18.59 1.81
CA SER A 9 1.69 -18.96 1.55
C SER A 9 0.85 -17.80 0.97
N GLY A 10 1.51 -16.76 0.47
CA GLY A 10 0.84 -15.71 -0.30
C GLY A 10 0.37 -16.21 -1.68
N PRO A 11 -0.30 -15.36 -2.49
CA PRO A 11 -0.82 -15.76 -3.80
C PRO A 11 0.22 -16.44 -4.69
N SER A 12 1.46 -15.93 -4.71
CA SER A 12 2.54 -16.52 -5.50
C SER A 12 2.81 -17.98 -5.09
N GLY A 13 2.92 -18.25 -3.78
CA GLY A 13 3.18 -19.59 -3.27
C GLY A 13 2.00 -20.54 -3.50
N VAL A 14 0.79 -20.09 -3.25
CA VAL A 14 -0.40 -20.93 -3.44
C VAL A 14 -0.64 -21.25 -4.91
N TYR A 15 -0.48 -20.28 -5.83
CA TYR A 15 -0.56 -20.58 -7.27
C TYR A 15 0.59 -21.45 -7.78
N THR A 16 1.78 -21.33 -7.19
CA THR A 16 2.87 -22.28 -7.45
C THR A 16 2.47 -23.68 -7.03
N ALA A 17 1.92 -23.85 -5.82
CA ALA A 17 1.43 -25.14 -5.35
C ALA A 17 0.33 -25.71 -6.27
N GLN A 18 -0.62 -24.88 -6.70
CA GLN A 18 -1.66 -25.25 -7.66
C GLN A 18 -1.05 -25.77 -8.96
N SER A 19 -0.16 -25.00 -9.58
CA SER A 19 0.47 -25.38 -10.84
C SER A 19 1.28 -26.69 -10.72
N LEU A 20 1.90 -26.93 -9.56
CA LEU A 20 2.64 -28.17 -9.30
C LEU A 20 1.74 -29.39 -9.19
N VAL A 21 0.57 -29.29 -8.57
CA VAL A 21 -0.36 -30.43 -8.42
C VAL A 21 -1.26 -30.66 -9.62
N GLU A 22 -1.49 -29.65 -10.46
CA GLU A 22 -2.32 -29.74 -11.68
C GLU A 22 -1.52 -30.23 -12.91
N GLN A 23 -0.19 -30.14 -12.91
CA GLN A 23 0.61 -30.64 -14.02
C GLN A 23 0.60 -32.17 -14.09
N GLU A 24 0.71 -32.75 -15.30
CA GLU A 24 0.61 -34.18 -15.57
C GLU A 24 2.00 -34.86 -15.70
N ALA A 25 3.07 -34.10 -15.89
CA ALA A 25 4.41 -34.66 -16.17
C ALA A 25 4.98 -35.45 -14.98
N VAL A 26 4.61 -35.09 -13.74
CA VAL A 26 5.03 -35.75 -12.51
C VAL A 26 3.79 -35.95 -11.63
N PRO A 27 3.02 -37.05 -11.83
CA PRO A 27 1.74 -37.24 -11.14
C PRO A 27 1.89 -37.45 -9.61
N ASP A 28 3.00 -37.99 -9.16
CA ASP A 28 3.27 -38.30 -7.74
C ASP A 28 4.03 -37.16 -7.05
N ILE A 29 3.52 -35.93 -7.14
CA ILE A 29 4.11 -34.77 -6.48
C ILE A 29 3.34 -34.44 -5.19
N GLU A 30 4.08 -34.15 -4.12
CA GLU A 30 3.60 -33.63 -2.84
C GLU A 30 4.18 -32.25 -2.63
N VAL A 31 3.35 -31.26 -2.31
CA VAL A 31 3.77 -29.88 -2.13
C VAL A 31 3.59 -29.48 -0.67
N TYR A 32 4.65 -28.97 -0.08
CA TYR A 32 4.68 -28.47 1.30
C TYR A 32 4.83 -26.95 1.26
N VAL A 33 3.77 -26.24 1.65
CA VAL A 33 3.75 -24.78 1.71
C VAL A 33 4.09 -24.35 3.13
N LEU A 34 5.27 -23.76 3.29
CA LEU A 34 5.78 -23.28 4.58
C LEU A 34 5.58 -21.77 4.71
N ASP A 35 5.07 -21.32 5.85
CA ASP A 35 4.96 -19.89 6.14
C ASP A 35 5.33 -19.60 7.60
N ARG A 36 6.07 -18.52 7.83
CA ARG A 36 6.41 -18.07 9.18
C ARG A 36 5.19 -17.63 10.00
N LEU A 37 4.14 -17.22 9.31
CA LEU A 37 2.87 -16.84 9.93
C LEU A 37 1.98 -18.07 10.12
N PRO A 38 1.17 -18.11 11.20
CA PRO A 38 0.27 -19.23 11.43
C PRO A 38 -0.90 -19.28 10.45
N CYS A 39 -1.24 -18.15 9.83
CA CYS A 39 -2.35 -18.03 8.87
C CYS A 39 -1.84 -17.76 7.46
N PRO A 40 -2.38 -18.47 6.43
CA PRO A 40 -1.96 -18.30 5.05
C PRO A 40 -2.56 -17.05 4.39
N TYR A 41 -2.28 -16.92 3.10
CA TYR A 41 -2.78 -15.97 2.09
C TYR A 41 -1.97 -14.68 1.96
N GLY A 42 -0.91 -14.47 2.74
CA GLY A 42 0.00 -13.35 2.61
C GLY A 42 -0.72 -12.00 2.46
N LEU A 43 -0.41 -11.24 1.40
CA LEU A 43 -1.00 -9.90 1.19
C LEU A 43 -2.52 -9.91 0.94
N VAL A 44 -3.14 -11.01 0.53
CA VAL A 44 -4.61 -11.06 0.42
C VAL A 44 -5.26 -10.95 1.80
N ARG A 45 -4.59 -11.49 2.83
CA ARG A 45 -5.03 -11.33 4.24
C ARG A 45 -4.50 -10.03 4.84
N TYR A 46 -3.20 -9.75 4.71
CA TYR A 46 -2.48 -8.76 5.51
C TYR A 46 -2.08 -7.49 4.75
N GLY A 47 -2.50 -7.35 3.48
CA GLY A 47 -2.10 -6.23 2.63
C GLY A 47 -3.20 -5.60 1.80
N VAL A 48 -4.28 -6.35 1.53
CA VAL A 48 -5.49 -5.81 0.87
C VAL A 48 -6.31 -5.05 1.88
N ALA A 49 -6.71 -3.82 1.54
CA ALA A 49 -7.52 -2.98 2.41
C ALA A 49 -8.83 -3.69 2.84
N PRO A 50 -9.26 -3.52 4.11
CA PRO A 50 -10.39 -4.27 4.67
C PRO A 50 -11.70 -4.05 3.92
N ASP A 51 -11.88 -2.90 3.29
CA ASP A 51 -13.04 -2.53 2.49
C ASP A 51 -13.00 -3.04 1.04
N HIS A 52 -11.97 -3.76 0.63
CA HIS A 52 -11.87 -4.41 -0.69
C HIS A 52 -12.35 -5.87 -0.67
N GLU A 53 -13.60 -6.10 -0.30
CA GLU A 53 -14.21 -7.43 -0.15
C GLU A 53 -14.01 -8.35 -1.36
N LYS A 54 -14.12 -7.81 -2.59
CA LYS A 54 -13.93 -8.61 -3.82
C LYS A 54 -12.52 -9.14 -3.98
N ILE A 55 -11.50 -8.42 -3.55
CA ILE A 55 -10.12 -8.89 -3.61
C ILE A 55 -9.88 -9.87 -2.45
N LYS A 56 -10.41 -9.56 -1.28
CA LYS A 56 -10.34 -10.48 -0.12
C LYS A 56 -11.05 -11.81 -0.37
N SER A 57 -12.09 -11.85 -1.19
CA SER A 57 -12.78 -13.10 -1.56
C SER A 57 -11.88 -14.10 -2.31
N LEU A 58 -10.74 -13.67 -2.87
CA LEU A 58 -9.72 -14.57 -3.40
C LEU A 58 -9.23 -15.60 -2.37
N GLN A 59 -9.36 -15.32 -1.08
CA GLN A 59 -9.03 -16.30 -0.03
C GLN A 59 -9.77 -17.62 -0.22
N GLY A 60 -11.01 -17.60 -0.73
CA GLY A 60 -11.76 -18.81 -1.04
C GLY A 60 -11.07 -19.70 -2.08
N ASN A 61 -10.58 -19.11 -3.17
CA ASN A 61 -9.86 -19.85 -4.21
C ASN A 61 -8.50 -20.37 -3.68
N LEU A 62 -7.77 -19.53 -2.94
CA LEU A 62 -6.50 -19.95 -2.34
C LEU A 62 -6.69 -21.08 -1.32
N ARG A 63 -7.79 -21.05 -0.57
CA ARG A 63 -8.17 -22.09 0.37
C ARG A 63 -8.36 -23.43 -0.33
N THR A 64 -9.11 -23.47 -1.46
CA THR A 64 -9.33 -24.69 -2.24
C THR A 64 -8.01 -25.36 -2.65
N VAL A 65 -7.00 -24.56 -3.00
CA VAL A 65 -5.66 -25.09 -3.34
C VAL A 65 -4.95 -25.67 -2.10
N LEU A 66 -4.98 -24.95 -0.97
CA LEU A 66 -4.34 -25.43 0.26
C LEU A 66 -5.04 -26.64 0.89
N GLU A 67 -6.31 -26.86 0.59
CA GLU A 67 -7.09 -28.05 1.00
C GLU A 67 -6.96 -29.23 0.01
N HIS A 68 -6.15 -29.07 -1.06
CA HIS A 68 -5.91 -30.17 -2.01
C HIS A 68 -5.15 -31.32 -1.33
N PRO A 69 -5.52 -32.62 -1.54
CA PRO A 69 -4.92 -33.77 -0.83
C PRO A 69 -3.39 -33.90 -0.93
N ARG A 70 -2.78 -33.35 -1.98
CA ARG A 70 -1.32 -33.35 -2.20
C ARG A 70 -0.64 -32.04 -1.80
N VAL A 71 -1.35 -31.13 -1.11
CA VAL A 71 -0.80 -29.86 -0.62
C VAL A 71 -0.86 -29.85 0.90
N HIS A 72 0.26 -29.60 1.55
CA HIS A 72 0.40 -29.59 2.99
C HIS A 72 0.82 -28.19 3.45
N PHE A 73 -0.07 -27.48 4.12
CA PHE A 73 0.25 -26.17 4.69
C PHE A 73 0.88 -26.32 6.08
N LEU A 74 2.05 -25.72 6.25
CA LEU A 74 2.82 -25.70 7.50
C LEU A 74 2.99 -24.23 7.94
N GLY A 75 2.05 -23.75 8.74
CA GLY A 75 2.12 -22.42 9.33
C GLY A 75 3.04 -22.39 10.55
N ASN A 76 3.53 -21.20 10.92
CA ASN A 76 4.48 -20.98 12.01
C ASN A 76 5.81 -21.73 11.79
N VAL A 77 6.24 -21.84 10.54
CA VAL A 77 7.52 -22.45 10.12
C VAL A 77 8.33 -21.42 9.34
N GLU A 78 9.37 -20.90 9.95
CA GLU A 78 10.22 -19.86 9.37
C GLU A 78 11.44 -20.46 8.69
N ALA A 79 11.45 -20.45 7.35
CA ALA A 79 12.63 -20.82 6.57
C ALA A 79 13.72 -19.74 6.69
N GLY A 80 15.00 -20.19 6.77
CA GLY A 80 16.13 -19.30 7.00
C GLY A 80 16.60 -19.22 8.45
N THR A 81 15.87 -19.86 9.38
CA THR A 81 16.31 -20.05 10.77
C THR A 81 17.34 -21.18 10.89
N PRO A 82 18.15 -21.24 11.98
CA PRO A 82 19.08 -22.34 12.21
C PRO A 82 18.38 -23.72 12.15
N GLY A 83 18.87 -24.60 11.30
CA GLY A 83 18.29 -25.93 11.07
C GLY A 83 17.20 -26.00 10.00
N LEU A 84 16.83 -24.87 9.40
CA LEU A 84 15.85 -24.78 8.30
C LEU A 84 16.27 -23.76 7.21
N GLY A 85 17.56 -23.67 6.96
CA GLY A 85 18.09 -22.84 5.86
C GLY A 85 17.92 -23.52 4.49
N ALA A 86 18.37 -22.85 3.43
CA ALA A 86 18.22 -23.36 2.07
C ALA A 86 18.97 -24.70 1.84
N ALA A 87 20.08 -24.89 2.53
CA ALA A 87 20.84 -26.15 2.44
C ALA A 87 20.08 -27.34 3.08
N GLU A 88 19.58 -27.13 4.31
CA GLU A 88 18.83 -28.17 5.03
C GLU A 88 17.48 -28.46 4.34
N LEU A 89 16.83 -27.46 3.78
CA LEU A 89 15.60 -27.68 2.99
C LEU A 89 15.87 -28.55 1.77
N ARG A 90 17.06 -28.45 1.12
CA ARG A 90 17.42 -29.30 -0.02
C ARG A 90 17.76 -30.75 0.38
N GLU A 91 18.08 -31.00 1.63
CA GLU A 91 18.26 -32.38 2.15
C GLU A 91 16.91 -33.06 2.37
N ILE A 92 15.83 -32.27 2.66
CA ILE A 92 14.49 -32.78 2.95
C ILE A 92 13.65 -32.86 1.66
N PHE A 93 13.76 -31.88 0.79
CA PHE A 93 12.92 -31.70 -0.40
C PHE A 93 13.73 -31.83 -1.69
N HIS A 94 13.11 -32.36 -2.72
CA HIS A 94 13.71 -32.50 -4.05
C HIS A 94 13.84 -31.15 -4.78
N ALA A 95 12.95 -30.17 -4.44
CA ALA A 95 13.02 -28.82 -4.93
C ALA A 95 12.50 -27.83 -3.87
N VAL A 96 13.02 -26.61 -3.89
CA VAL A 96 12.59 -25.51 -3.00
C VAL A 96 12.29 -24.29 -3.85
N VAL A 97 11.08 -23.74 -3.70
CA VAL A 97 10.62 -22.54 -4.43
C VAL A 97 10.35 -21.42 -3.43
N PHE A 98 11.07 -20.31 -3.55
CA PHE A 98 10.88 -19.16 -2.67
C PHE A 98 9.81 -18.21 -3.22
N CYS A 99 8.73 -18.02 -2.47
CA CYS A 99 7.59 -17.17 -2.78
C CYS A 99 7.32 -16.16 -1.65
N VAL A 100 8.38 -15.65 -1.04
CA VAL A 100 8.37 -14.85 0.21
C VAL A 100 7.89 -13.40 0.03
N GLY A 101 7.61 -12.98 -1.20
CA GLY A 101 7.17 -11.61 -1.49
C GLY A 101 8.28 -10.58 -1.30
N ALA A 102 7.87 -9.33 -1.05
CA ALA A 102 8.76 -8.20 -0.76
C ALA A 102 8.32 -7.58 0.58
N ALA A 103 9.11 -7.81 1.62
CA ALA A 103 8.75 -7.49 2.99
C ALA A 103 9.24 -6.10 3.45
N THR A 104 10.10 -5.43 2.70
CA THR A 104 10.69 -4.14 3.09
C THR A 104 10.26 -3.02 2.17
N ASP A 105 10.14 -1.83 2.73
CA ASP A 105 9.86 -0.61 1.98
C ASP A 105 11.15 0.07 1.50
N ARG A 106 11.00 0.83 0.44
CA ARG A 106 12.07 1.73 -0.01
C ARG A 106 12.12 2.95 0.89
N HIS A 107 13.33 3.32 1.27
CA HIS A 107 13.61 4.60 1.93
C HIS A 107 13.66 5.75 0.92
N LEU A 108 13.32 6.96 1.39
CA LEU A 108 13.47 8.19 0.63
C LEU A 108 14.94 8.67 0.64
N GLY A 109 15.67 8.37 1.72
CA GLY A 109 17.04 8.79 1.93
C GLY A 109 17.17 10.29 2.19
N ILE A 110 16.19 10.89 2.85
CA ILE A 110 16.14 12.32 3.17
C ILE A 110 16.31 12.55 4.67
N PRO A 111 16.82 13.73 5.08
CA PRO A 111 16.90 14.10 6.49
C PRO A 111 15.54 14.00 7.19
N GLY A 112 15.53 13.48 8.41
CA GLY A 112 14.34 13.35 9.24
C GLY A 112 13.41 12.19 8.88
N GLU A 113 13.76 11.34 7.91
CA GLU A 113 12.92 10.20 7.48
C GLU A 113 12.60 9.23 8.63
N ASP A 114 13.50 9.12 9.63
CA ASP A 114 13.37 8.19 10.75
C ASP A 114 12.82 8.85 12.03
N LEU A 115 12.31 10.08 11.93
CA LEU A 115 11.68 10.76 13.06
C LEU A 115 10.38 10.06 13.49
N PRO A 116 10.02 10.08 14.79
CA PRO A 116 8.73 9.60 15.25
C PRO A 116 7.57 10.24 14.47
N GLY A 117 6.59 9.45 14.09
CA GLY A 117 5.48 9.87 13.22
C GLY A 117 5.72 9.66 11.71
N SER A 118 6.95 9.27 11.31
CA SER A 118 7.25 8.84 9.95
C SER A 118 7.29 7.31 9.88
N HIS A 119 6.39 6.73 9.13
CA HIS A 119 6.21 5.28 8.98
C HIS A 119 6.21 4.88 7.51
N SER A 120 6.39 3.59 7.24
CA SER A 120 6.08 3.06 5.93
C SER A 120 4.56 2.87 5.77
N ALA A 121 4.06 3.01 4.55
CA ALA A 121 2.67 2.69 4.25
C ALA A 121 2.37 1.20 4.51
N THR A 122 3.38 0.34 4.31
CA THR A 122 3.27 -1.10 4.56
C THR A 122 3.05 -1.41 6.04
N GLU A 123 3.72 -0.69 6.95
CA GLU A 123 3.52 -0.83 8.39
C GLU A 123 2.09 -0.44 8.79
N PHE A 124 1.57 0.66 8.24
CA PHE A 124 0.19 1.09 8.47
C PHE A 124 -0.83 0.08 7.91
N VAL A 125 -0.59 -0.44 6.70
CA VAL A 125 -1.41 -1.49 6.07
C VAL A 125 -1.38 -2.77 6.91
N ALA A 126 -0.22 -3.20 7.36
CA ALA A 126 -0.06 -4.37 8.21
C ALA A 126 -0.84 -4.22 9.54
N TRP A 127 -0.79 -3.03 10.14
CA TRP A 127 -1.51 -2.72 11.37
C TRP A 127 -3.02 -2.82 11.21
N TYR A 128 -3.61 -2.16 10.22
CA TYR A 128 -5.06 -2.22 10.03
C TYR A 128 -5.54 -3.57 9.44
N SER A 129 -4.63 -4.41 8.95
CA SER A 129 -4.92 -5.76 8.47
C SER A 129 -4.62 -6.86 9.51
N ALA A 130 -4.36 -6.51 10.76
CA ALA A 130 -4.05 -7.44 11.85
C ALA A 130 -2.81 -8.32 11.61
N HIS A 131 -1.79 -7.79 10.93
CA HIS A 131 -0.53 -8.51 10.78
C HIS A 131 0.16 -8.67 12.15
N PRO A 132 0.60 -9.88 12.55
CA PRO A 132 1.20 -10.09 13.87
C PRO A 132 2.39 -9.16 14.18
N ASP A 133 3.25 -8.90 13.21
CA ASP A 133 4.44 -8.04 13.38
C ASP A 133 4.08 -6.56 13.61
N ALA A 134 2.86 -6.15 13.25
CA ALA A 134 2.40 -4.78 13.41
C ALA A 134 1.45 -4.60 14.63
N ALA A 135 1.28 -5.63 15.46
CA ALA A 135 0.35 -5.59 16.61
C ALA A 135 0.70 -4.50 17.63
N ALA A 136 1.98 -4.14 17.77
CA ALA A 136 2.47 -3.09 18.66
C ALA A 136 2.70 -1.74 17.97
N ALA A 137 2.33 -1.60 16.69
CA ALA A 137 2.52 -0.35 15.97
C ALA A 137 1.53 0.72 16.45
N HIS A 138 2.04 1.95 16.61
CA HIS A 138 1.27 3.11 17.02
C HIS A 138 1.44 4.23 16.00
N PHE A 139 0.33 4.85 15.63
CA PHE A 139 0.30 5.94 14.65
C PHE A 139 -0.25 7.22 15.28
N ALA A 140 0.30 8.36 14.88
CA ALA A 140 -0.09 9.68 15.40
C ALA A 140 -1.46 10.13 14.84
N LEU A 141 -2.51 9.33 15.07
CA LEU A 141 -3.88 9.62 14.59
C LEU A 141 -4.55 10.79 15.32
N GLY A 142 -4.02 11.26 16.44
CA GLY A 142 -4.40 12.52 17.08
C GLY A 142 -3.95 13.78 16.32
N ALA A 143 -3.12 13.63 15.29
CA ALA A 143 -2.71 14.71 14.40
C ALA A 143 -3.87 15.15 13.50
N ARG A 144 -3.95 16.47 13.19
CA ARG A 144 -4.97 16.97 12.27
C ARG A 144 -4.64 16.72 10.80
N SER A 145 -3.37 16.47 10.50
CA SER A 145 -2.88 16.36 9.12
C SER A 145 -1.95 15.17 8.95
N ALA A 146 -2.22 14.36 7.94
CA ALA A 146 -1.40 13.25 7.52
C ALA A 146 -0.84 13.48 6.10
N VAL A 147 0.41 13.07 5.86
CA VAL A 147 1.07 13.16 4.56
C VAL A 147 1.37 11.76 4.04
N VAL A 148 0.78 11.39 2.92
CA VAL A 148 1.01 10.14 2.20
C VAL A 148 1.93 10.42 1.01
N ILE A 149 3.17 9.96 1.05
CA ILE A 149 4.16 10.18 0.00
C ILE A 149 4.08 9.05 -1.01
N GLY A 150 3.42 9.30 -2.12
CA GLY A 150 3.19 8.33 -3.20
C GLY A 150 1.84 8.50 -3.87
N VAL A 151 1.73 8.03 -5.12
CA VAL A 151 0.51 8.09 -5.96
C VAL A 151 0.28 6.75 -6.67
N GLY A 152 0.36 5.67 -5.89
CA GLY A 152 0.00 4.30 -6.29
C GLY A 152 -1.24 3.80 -5.56
N ASN A 153 -1.68 2.56 -5.83
CA ASN A 153 -2.87 1.98 -5.20
C ASN A 153 -2.78 1.93 -3.67
N VAL A 154 -1.61 1.56 -3.12
CA VAL A 154 -1.40 1.52 -1.66
C VAL A 154 -1.54 2.92 -1.05
N ALA A 155 -1.06 3.97 -1.73
CA ALA A 155 -1.24 5.35 -1.27
C ALA A 155 -2.73 5.75 -1.25
N VAL A 156 -3.49 5.30 -2.25
CA VAL A 156 -4.95 5.51 -2.31
C VAL A 156 -5.65 4.76 -1.17
N ASP A 157 -5.30 3.50 -0.93
CA ASP A 157 -5.86 2.71 0.18
C ASP A 157 -5.61 3.37 1.52
N VAL A 158 -4.38 3.80 1.78
CA VAL A 158 -3.99 4.50 3.00
C VAL A 158 -4.75 5.81 3.17
N ALA A 159 -4.83 6.64 2.12
CA ALA A 159 -5.58 7.90 2.16
C ALA A 159 -7.07 7.65 2.38
N ARG A 160 -7.64 6.62 1.76
CA ARG A 160 -9.03 6.22 1.92
C ARG A 160 -9.33 5.76 3.34
N ILE A 161 -8.52 4.90 3.93
CA ILE A 161 -8.70 4.42 5.31
C ILE A 161 -8.60 5.57 6.31
N LEU A 162 -7.67 6.50 6.13
CA LEU A 162 -7.56 7.71 6.98
C LEU A 162 -8.76 8.65 6.83
N ALA A 163 -9.32 8.75 5.62
CA ALA A 163 -10.45 9.64 5.34
C ALA A 163 -11.83 9.01 5.62
N ARG A 164 -11.90 7.68 5.75
CA ARG A 164 -13.15 6.97 5.97
C ARG A 164 -13.56 6.99 7.44
N GLY A 165 -14.87 7.07 7.70
CA GLY A 165 -15.40 6.94 9.07
C GLY A 165 -15.24 5.52 9.62
N ALA A 166 -14.83 5.38 10.89
CA ALA A 166 -14.66 4.08 11.52
C ALA A 166 -15.96 3.23 11.49
N ALA A 167 -17.13 3.87 11.58
CA ALA A 167 -18.43 3.19 11.48
C ALA A 167 -18.63 2.46 10.13
N GLU A 168 -18.08 2.99 9.04
CA GLU A 168 -18.15 2.37 7.72
C GLU A 168 -17.21 1.16 7.60
N LEU A 169 -16.14 1.13 8.41
CA LEU A 169 -15.16 0.04 8.45
C LEU A 169 -15.53 -1.07 9.44
N ALA A 170 -16.50 -0.81 10.33
CA ALA A 170 -16.91 -1.74 11.39
C ALA A 170 -17.46 -3.08 10.87
N GLY A 171 -17.99 -3.11 9.63
CA GLY A 171 -18.47 -4.33 8.98
C GLY A 171 -17.38 -5.14 8.26
N THR A 172 -16.14 -4.69 8.27
CA THR A 172 -15.01 -5.32 7.58
C THR A 172 -14.21 -6.23 8.54
N ASP A 173 -13.15 -6.87 8.03
CA ASP A 173 -12.22 -7.67 8.84
C ASP A 173 -11.15 -6.85 9.57
N MET A 174 -11.32 -5.53 9.68
CA MET A 174 -10.43 -4.65 10.43
C MET A 174 -10.42 -5.01 11.91
N PRO A 175 -9.23 -5.11 12.56
CA PRO A 175 -9.15 -5.43 13.99
C PRO A 175 -9.74 -4.32 14.86
N GLN A 176 -10.38 -4.70 15.98
CA GLN A 176 -11.06 -3.76 16.89
C GLN A 176 -10.15 -2.64 17.41
N GLY A 177 -8.86 -2.96 17.67
CA GLY A 177 -7.89 -1.95 18.10
C GLY A 177 -7.66 -0.86 17.04
N ALA A 178 -7.58 -1.23 15.77
CA ALA A 178 -7.44 -0.27 14.67
C ALA A 178 -8.74 0.53 14.46
N LEU A 179 -9.90 -0.11 14.54
CA LEU A 179 -11.20 0.57 14.47
C LEU A 179 -11.35 1.61 15.59
N GLY A 180 -11.00 1.26 16.83
CA GLY A 180 -11.03 2.19 17.95
C GLY A 180 -10.10 3.39 17.73
N ALA A 181 -8.86 3.13 17.34
CA ALA A 181 -7.89 4.20 17.06
C ALA A 181 -8.33 5.12 15.91
N LEU A 182 -8.95 4.57 14.85
CA LEU A 182 -9.51 5.37 13.75
C LEU A 182 -10.77 6.14 14.16
N ALA A 183 -11.58 5.61 15.09
CA ALA A 183 -12.74 6.31 15.64
C ALA A 183 -12.31 7.55 16.43
N ASP A 184 -11.20 7.47 17.15
CA ASP A 184 -10.61 8.56 17.94
C ASP A 184 -9.67 9.45 17.09
N SER A 185 -9.59 9.22 15.79
CA SER A 185 -8.70 9.97 14.90
C SER A 185 -9.16 11.40 14.72
N HIS A 186 -8.22 12.34 14.85
CA HIS A 186 -8.41 13.77 14.59
C HIS A 186 -7.94 14.18 13.18
N VAL A 187 -7.58 13.26 12.32
CA VAL A 187 -7.11 13.56 10.95
C VAL A 187 -8.23 14.19 10.14
N GLU A 188 -8.05 15.44 9.75
CA GLU A 188 -8.96 16.22 8.89
C GLU A 188 -8.43 16.33 7.46
N ASP A 189 -7.11 16.53 7.32
CA ASP A 189 -6.42 16.70 6.04
C ASP A 189 -5.50 15.53 5.75
N VAL A 190 -5.68 14.91 4.58
CA VAL A 190 -4.80 13.86 4.06
C VAL A 190 -4.15 14.36 2.77
N TRP A 191 -2.84 14.63 2.82
CA TRP A 191 -2.05 15.06 1.67
C TRP A 191 -1.48 13.85 0.94
N MET A 192 -1.98 13.53 -0.24
CA MET A 192 -1.42 12.47 -1.09
C MET A 192 -0.53 13.11 -2.16
N VAL A 193 0.79 12.84 -2.10
CA VAL A 193 1.79 13.64 -2.82
C VAL A 193 2.58 12.80 -3.82
N GLY A 194 2.57 13.22 -5.09
CA GLY A 194 3.37 12.65 -6.16
C GLY A 194 4.50 13.57 -6.63
N ARG A 195 5.72 13.02 -6.80
CA ARG A 195 6.87 13.79 -7.30
C ARG A 195 6.79 14.15 -8.78
N ARG A 196 5.91 13.49 -9.52
CA ARG A 196 5.68 13.65 -10.97
C ARG A 196 4.24 14.06 -11.23
N GLY A 197 3.92 14.24 -12.51
CA GLY A 197 2.59 14.61 -12.95
C GLY A 197 1.52 13.52 -12.88
N PRO A 198 0.26 13.89 -13.08
CA PRO A 198 -0.88 12.98 -13.02
C PRO A 198 -0.84 11.87 -14.08
N SER A 199 -0.25 12.10 -15.24
CA SER A 199 -0.08 11.08 -16.31
C SER A 199 0.81 9.91 -15.88
N GLN A 200 1.67 10.13 -14.89
CA GLN A 200 2.64 9.17 -14.36
C GLN A 200 2.21 8.55 -13.03
N ALA A 201 1.02 8.89 -12.53
CA ALA A 201 0.43 8.25 -11.36
C ALA A 201 0.13 6.77 -11.65
N LYS A 202 0.33 5.92 -10.64
CA LYS A 202 0.25 4.47 -10.79
C LYS A 202 -1.01 3.85 -10.20
N PHE A 203 -1.92 4.65 -9.66
CA PHE A 203 -3.21 4.17 -9.20
C PHE A 203 -4.10 3.76 -10.39
N THR A 204 -4.95 2.77 -10.19
CA THR A 204 -5.96 2.42 -11.18
C THR A 204 -7.10 3.45 -11.15
N THR A 205 -7.82 3.57 -12.27
CA THR A 205 -8.97 4.50 -12.35
C THR A 205 -10.07 4.13 -11.35
N LYS A 206 -10.21 2.84 -11.03
CA LYS A 206 -11.17 2.37 -10.05
C LYS A 206 -10.83 2.90 -8.66
N GLU A 207 -9.59 2.67 -8.20
CA GLU A 207 -9.10 3.15 -6.91
C GLU A 207 -9.20 4.67 -6.79
N LEU A 208 -8.79 5.40 -7.85
CA LEU A 208 -8.92 6.86 -7.88
C LEU A 208 -10.37 7.31 -7.66
N ARG A 209 -11.33 6.72 -8.39
CA ARG A 209 -12.75 7.09 -8.27
C ARG A 209 -13.34 6.79 -6.89
N GLU A 210 -12.83 5.79 -6.20
CA GLU A 210 -13.27 5.46 -4.84
C GLU A 210 -13.04 6.62 -3.86
N LEU A 211 -11.94 7.39 -4.01
CA LEU A 211 -11.72 8.59 -3.20
C LEU A 211 -12.86 9.62 -3.34
N GLY A 212 -13.31 9.86 -4.57
CA GLY A 212 -14.41 10.80 -4.86
C GLY A 212 -15.79 10.30 -4.45
N SER A 213 -15.91 9.05 -4.01
CA SER A 213 -17.18 8.46 -3.57
C SER A 213 -17.32 8.37 -2.04
N LEU A 214 -16.29 8.75 -1.28
CA LEU A 214 -16.29 8.68 0.19
C LEU A 214 -17.31 9.66 0.80
N PRO A 215 -18.20 9.19 1.67
CA PRO A 215 -19.11 10.06 2.40
C PRO A 215 -18.35 11.03 3.30
N GLY A 216 -18.83 12.27 3.41
CA GLY A 216 -18.22 13.30 4.27
C GLY A 216 -16.77 13.66 3.92
N THR A 217 -16.30 13.33 2.73
CA THR A 217 -14.93 13.60 2.27
C THR A 217 -14.95 14.50 1.05
N GLU A 218 -14.08 15.51 1.05
CA GLU A 218 -13.81 16.37 -0.10
C GLU A 218 -12.48 15.99 -0.74
N VAL A 219 -12.44 15.87 -2.06
CA VAL A 219 -11.21 15.64 -2.82
C VAL A 219 -10.80 16.90 -3.54
N LEU A 220 -9.62 17.39 -3.25
CA LEU A 220 -9.07 18.65 -3.74
C LEU A 220 -7.88 18.37 -4.68
N VAL A 221 -7.93 18.96 -5.87
CA VAL A 221 -6.89 18.88 -6.89
C VAL A 221 -6.56 20.29 -7.35
N ARG A 222 -5.30 20.64 -7.48
CA ARG A 222 -4.86 21.95 -7.96
C ARG A 222 -4.78 21.97 -9.49
N PRO A 223 -5.60 22.79 -10.19
CA PRO A 223 -5.57 22.86 -11.64
C PRO A 223 -4.20 23.24 -12.21
N GLU A 224 -3.48 24.14 -11.51
CA GLU A 224 -2.15 24.58 -11.90
C GLU A 224 -1.11 23.44 -11.89
N GLU A 225 -1.22 22.49 -10.97
CA GLU A 225 -0.32 21.32 -10.92
C GLU A 225 -0.64 20.33 -12.03
N LEU A 226 -1.94 20.18 -12.39
CA LEU A 226 -2.32 19.35 -13.53
C LEU A 226 -1.82 19.94 -14.84
N ALA A 227 -1.89 21.26 -14.99
CA ALA A 227 -1.48 21.97 -16.20
C ALA A 227 0.04 21.91 -16.48
N LEU A 228 0.86 21.62 -15.45
CA LEU A 228 2.29 21.38 -15.63
C LEU A 228 2.60 20.08 -16.38
N ASP A 229 1.69 19.11 -16.36
CA ASP A 229 1.90 17.84 -17.06
C ASP A 229 1.65 18.03 -18.56
N PRO A 230 2.65 17.84 -19.44
CA PRO A 230 2.47 18.01 -20.87
C PRO A 230 1.35 17.14 -21.46
N ALA A 231 1.14 15.96 -20.89
CA ALA A 231 0.10 15.03 -21.33
C ALA A 231 -1.30 15.41 -20.84
N TYR A 232 -1.44 16.41 -19.96
CA TYR A 232 -2.74 16.90 -19.53
C TYR A 232 -3.51 17.64 -20.62
N ALA A 233 -2.80 18.40 -21.46
CA ALA A 233 -3.40 19.12 -22.60
C ALA A 233 -3.80 18.15 -23.73
N ASP A 234 -2.95 17.16 -24.02
CA ASP A 234 -3.20 16.13 -25.04
C ASP A 234 -2.91 14.71 -24.50
N PRO A 235 -3.90 14.06 -23.89
CA PRO A 235 -3.74 12.72 -23.34
C PRO A 235 -3.79 11.60 -24.40
N GLY A 236 -3.92 11.92 -25.70
CA GLY A 236 -4.14 10.96 -26.77
C GLY A 236 -3.07 9.87 -26.86
N GLY A 237 -1.80 10.20 -26.60
CA GLY A 237 -0.68 9.26 -26.60
C GLY A 237 -0.51 8.40 -25.36
N LEU A 238 -1.34 8.58 -24.32
CA LEU A 238 -1.22 7.87 -23.07
C LEU A 238 -1.93 6.50 -23.09
N PRO A 239 -1.48 5.55 -22.25
CA PRO A 239 -2.24 4.34 -21.94
C PRO A 239 -3.66 4.66 -21.44
N ALA A 240 -4.63 3.80 -21.76
CA ALA A 240 -6.04 4.02 -21.45
C ALA A 240 -6.33 4.34 -19.97
N VAL A 241 -5.60 3.73 -19.03
CA VAL A 241 -5.73 3.99 -17.60
C VAL A 241 -5.30 5.42 -17.27
N ALA A 242 -4.15 5.87 -17.75
CA ALA A 242 -3.64 7.23 -17.51
C ALA A 242 -4.57 8.30 -18.08
N ARG A 243 -5.10 8.09 -19.30
CA ARG A 243 -6.12 9.00 -19.89
C ARG A 243 -7.35 9.15 -18.99
N ARG A 244 -7.92 8.02 -18.56
CA ARG A 244 -9.11 8.03 -17.68
C ARG A 244 -8.82 8.69 -16.33
N ASN A 245 -7.62 8.51 -15.81
CA ASN A 245 -7.20 9.17 -14.57
C ASN A 245 -7.14 10.68 -14.74
N ILE A 246 -6.57 11.16 -15.85
CA ILE A 246 -6.55 12.61 -16.17
C ILE A 246 -7.96 13.16 -16.31
N GLU A 247 -8.89 12.44 -16.96
CA GLU A 247 -10.29 12.86 -17.08
C GLU A 247 -10.96 13.00 -15.71
N VAL A 248 -10.74 12.04 -14.80
CA VAL A 248 -11.26 12.10 -13.42
C VAL A 248 -10.70 13.30 -12.67
N LEU A 249 -9.37 13.48 -12.71
CA LEU A 249 -8.69 14.59 -12.02
C LEU A 249 -9.10 15.96 -12.58
N ARG A 250 -9.30 16.07 -13.89
CA ARG A 250 -9.82 17.28 -14.54
C ARG A 250 -11.21 17.61 -14.03
N GLY A 251 -12.10 16.63 -14.00
CA GLY A 251 -13.44 16.80 -13.45
C GLY A 251 -13.43 17.29 -12.00
N TRP A 252 -12.51 16.79 -11.17
CA TRP A 252 -12.39 17.24 -9.78
C TRP A 252 -11.74 18.62 -9.63
N ALA A 253 -10.86 19.02 -10.53
CA ALA A 253 -10.26 20.34 -10.54
C ALA A 253 -11.27 21.44 -10.95
N GLU A 254 -12.19 21.09 -11.86
CA GLU A 254 -13.27 22.00 -12.30
C GLU A 254 -14.43 22.04 -11.31
N HIS A 255 -14.75 20.90 -10.68
CA HIS A 255 -15.86 20.71 -9.76
C HIS A 255 -15.40 19.88 -8.57
N PRO A 256 -14.87 20.50 -7.52
CA PRO A 256 -14.46 19.80 -6.31
C PRO A 256 -15.57 18.90 -5.79
N VAL A 257 -15.22 17.64 -5.57
CA VAL A 257 -16.18 16.62 -5.11
C VAL A 257 -16.28 16.70 -3.61
N ALA A 258 -17.37 17.28 -3.13
CA ALA A 258 -17.75 17.24 -1.72
C ALA A 258 -19.04 16.45 -1.57
N LYS A 259 -18.98 15.29 -0.90
CA LYS A 259 -20.20 14.57 -0.47
C LYS A 259 -20.45 14.82 1.01
N GLY A 260 -20.99 15.99 1.33
CA GLY A 260 -21.50 16.33 2.65
C GLY A 260 -23.02 16.52 2.61
N SER A 261 -23.76 15.91 3.56
CA SER A 261 -25.13 16.33 3.86
C SER A 261 -25.09 17.53 4.80
N ALA A 262 -25.94 18.52 4.55
CA ALA A 262 -26.08 19.68 5.43
C ALA A 262 -26.36 19.23 6.87
N GLY A 263 -25.46 19.59 7.81
CA GLY A 263 -25.55 19.23 9.23
C GLY A 263 -24.69 18.03 9.68
N ALA A 264 -23.83 17.50 8.83
CA ALA A 264 -22.98 16.36 9.15
C ALA A 264 -21.61 16.76 9.77
N ALA A 265 -20.94 15.76 10.34
CA ALA A 265 -19.60 15.77 10.94
C ALA A 265 -18.55 16.53 10.11
N PRO A 266 -17.44 16.99 10.72
CA PRO A 266 -16.39 17.74 10.03
C PRO A 266 -15.96 17.05 8.75
N LEU A 267 -15.98 17.78 7.65
CA LEU A 267 -15.58 17.31 6.33
C LEU A 267 -14.09 16.94 6.36
N ARG A 268 -13.74 15.70 6.07
CA ARG A 268 -12.35 15.32 5.82
C ARG A 268 -11.96 15.70 4.41
N ARG A 269 -10.69 16.04 4.21
CA ARG A 269 -10.17 16.51 2.93
C ARG A 269 -9.02 15.65 2.46
N ILE A 270 -9.08 15.19 1.22
CA ILE A 270 -7.95 14.52 0.56
C ILE A 270 -7.40 15.48 -0.48
N HIS A 271 -6.16 15.92 -0.28
CA HIS A 271 -5.45 16.80 -1.20
C HIS A 271 -4.55 15.96 -2.10
N LEU A 272 -4.89 15.86 -3.38
CA LEU A 272 -4.04 15.24 -4.39
C LEU A 272 -3.07 16.30 -4.93
N ARG A 273 -1.78 16.10 -4.66
CA ARG A 273 -0.71 17.02 -5.01
C ARG A 273 0.27 16.36 -5.97
N PHE A 274 0.73 17.08 -6.96
CA PHE A 274 1.64 16.63 -7.98
C PHE A 274 2.84 17.55 -8.10
N PHE A 275 3.93 17.04 -8.71
CA PHE A 275 5.17 17.77 -8.91
C PHE A 275 5.80 18.28 -7.61
N LEU A 276 5.73 17.48 -6.55
CA LEU A 276 6.32 17.75 -5.25
C LEU A 276 7.22 16.58 -4.84
N ARG A 277 8.54 16.82 -4.80
CA ARG A 277 9.55 15.85 -4.37
C ARG A 277 9.89 16.08 -2.90
N PRO A 278 9.72 15.09 -2.00
CA PRO A 278 10.10 15.25 -0.61
C PRO A 278 11.63 15.40 -0.51
N VAL A 279 12.10 16.33 0.29
CA VAL A 279 13.53 16.62 0.49
C VAL A 279 13.97 16.62 1.95
N GLU A 280 13.03 16.82 2.88
CA GLU A 280 13.30 16.82 4.32
C GLU A 280 12.02 16.58 5.10
N MET A 281 12.10 15.89 6.23
CA MET A 281 11.05 15.85 7.24
C MET A 281 11.50 16.69 8.43
N ALA A 282 10.86 17.84 8.62
CA ALA A 282 11.17 18.79 9.66
C ALA A 282 10.55 18.34 10.99
N GLY A 283 11.35 18.31 12.05
CA GLY A 283 10.92 17.88 13.38
C GLY A 283 12.12 17.58 14.25
N ASP A 284 11.90 16.92 15.36
CA ASP A 284 12.95 16.45 16.25
C ASP A 284 12.57 15.11 16.92
N ALA A 285 13.56 14.45 17.54
CA ALA A 285 13.36 13.12 18.15
C ALA A 285 12.39 13.12 19.33
N ALA A 286 12.15 14.27 19.99
CA ALA A 286 11.25 14.36 21.13
C ALA A 286 9.81 14.61 20.74
N THR A 287 9.58 15.43 19.71
CA THR A 287 8.24 15.84 19.26
C THR A 287 7.80 15.17 17.97
N GLY A 288 8.70 14.47 17.30
CA GLY A 288 8.44 13.80 16.02
C GLY A 288 8.39 14.76 14.82
N VAL A 289 7.87 14.25 13.72
CA VAL A 289 7.67 15.02 12.48
C VAL A 289 6.59 16.08 12.71
N ARG A 290 6.83 17.30 12.18
CA ARG A 290 5.87 18.41 12.19
C ARG A 290 5.44 18.82 10.79
N ALA A 291 6.35 18.69 9.83
CA ALA A 291 6.08 19.02 8.43
C ALA A 291 7.01 18.23 7.51
N VAL A 292 6.60 18.06 6.27
CA VAL A 292 7.46 17.57 5.19
C VAL A 292 7.73 18.72 4.23
N ARG A 293 9.02 18.99 3.99
CA ARG A 293 9.48 19.95 2.97
C ARG A 293 9.55 19.25 1.62
N PHE A 294 8.91 19.85 0.65
CA PHE A 294 8.92 19.40 -0.72
C PHE A 294 9.59 20.45 -1.62
N GLU A 295 10.39 19.98 -2.55
CA GLU A 295 10.84 20.79 -3.67
C GLU A 295 9.82 20.66 -4.81
N ARG A 296 9.43 21.80 -5.38
CA ARG A 296 8.63 21.80 -6.61
C ARG A 296 9.46 21.24 -7.77
N THR A 297 8.84 20.40 -8.58
CA THR A 297 9.49 19.82 -9.74
C THR A 297 8.78 20.24 -11.02
N ALA A 298 9.50 20.21 -12.12
CA ALA A 298 8.96 20.44 -13.46
C ALA A 298 9.36 19.28 -14.38
N PRO A 299 8.56 18.98 -15.42
CA PRO A 299 8.91 17.99 -16.44
C PRO A 299 10.26 18.30 -17.10
N ASP A 300 11.11 17.27 -17.28
CA ASP A 300 12.43 17.40 -17.92
C ASP A 300 12.41 17.20 -19.45
N GLY A 301 11.23 16.99 -20.02
CA GLY A 301 11.03 16.69 -21.43
C GLY A 301 11.45 15.26 -21.85
N ARG A 302 11.98 14.46 -20.94
CA ARG A 302 12.44 13.07 -21.17
C ARG A 302 11.63 12.03 -20.41
N GLY A 303 10.48 12.43 -19.86
CA GLY A 303 9.61 11.57 -19.04
C GLY A 303 9.99 11.51 -17.55
N GLY A 304 11.01 12.28 -17.14
CA GLY A 304 11.38 12.52 -15.76
C GLY A 304 10.95 13.91 -15.28
N VAL A 305 11.50 14.31 -14.13
CA VAL A 305 11.31 15.64 -13.55
C VAL A 305 12.63 16.18 -13.00
N THR A 306 12.78 17.49 -13.04
CA THR A 306 13.89 18.24 -12.42
C THR A 306 13.36 19.13 -11.31
N GLY A 307 14.18 19.41 -10.29
CA GLY A 307 13.85 20.37 -9.24
C GLY A 307 13.90 21.79 -9.77
N THR A 308 13.02 22.64 -9.25
CA THR A 308 12.95 24.06 -9.62
C THR A 308 13.72 24.97 -8.68
N GLY A 309 14.14 24.46 -7.50
CA GLY A 309 14.70 25.26 -6.42
C GLY A 309 13.64 26.00 -5.59
N GLU A 310 12.36 25.82 -5.87
CA GLU A 310 11.24 26.31 -5.07
C GLU A 310 10.77 25.24 -4.09
N TYR A 311 10.45 25.65 -2.86
CA TYR A 311 10.08 24.73 -1.79
C TYR A 311 8.71 25.05 -1.21
N GLU A 312 8.02 24.02 -0.75
CA GLU A 312 6.75 24.12 -0.04
C GLU A 312 6.76 23.15 1.15
N ASP A 313 6.35 23.65 2.33
CA ASP A 313 6.23 22.82 3.52
C ASP A 313 4.76 22.43 3.73
N LEU A 314 4.49 21.13 3.82
CA LEU A 314 3.19 20.60 4.18
C LEU A 314 3.21 20.15 5.65
N ALA A 315 2.37 20.76 6.47
CA ALA A 315 2.23 20.36 7.87
C ALA A 315 1.65 18.94 7.96
N GLY A 316 2.27 18.10 8.82
CA GLY A 316 1.80 16.75 9.07
C GLY A 316 2.65 16.08 10.13
N GLN A 317 1.99 15.53 11.16
CA GLN A 317 2.62 14.78 12.24
C GLN A 317 2.55 13.27 12.02
N LEU A 318 1.76 12.83 11.03
CA LEU A 318 1.73 11.47 10.54
C LEU A 318 2.19 11.47 9.08
N VAL A 319 3.31 10.82 8.80
CA VAL A 319 3.84 10.67 7.44
C VAL A 319 3.88 9.20 7.08
N LEU A 320 3.27 8.83 5.95
CA LEU A 320 3.18 7.46 5.46
C LEU A 320 3.85 7.38 4.08
N ARG A 321 5.01 6.71 4.02
CA ARG A 321 5.82 6.57 2.81
C ARG A 321 5.32 5.41 1.97
N SER A 322 4.76 5.69 0.80
CA SER A 322 4.22 4.71 -0.16
C SER A 322 4.99 4.76 -1.49
N VAL A 323 6.31 4.53 -1.41
CA VAL A 323 7.23 4.68 -2.55
C VAL A 323 7.69 3.36 -3.16
N GLY A 324 7.06 2.28 -2.76
CA GLY A 324 7.23 0.93 -3.28
C GLY A 324 8.05 0.02 -2.39
N TYR A 325 8.04 -1.27 -2.72
CA TYR A 325 8.67 -2.34 -1.96
C TYR A 325 10.07 -2.67 -2.45
N ARG A 326 10.82 -3.32 -1.58
CA ARG A 326 12.11 -3.93 -1.89
C ARG A 326 12.12 -5.37 -1.40
N GLY A 327 12.51 -6.31 -2.27
CA GLY A 327 12.75 -7.70 -1.88
C GLY A 327 14.00 -7.78 -0.99
N THR A 328 13.96 -8.63 0.01
CA THR A 328 15.10 -8.97 0.84
C THR A 328 15.86 -10.14 0.20
N PRO A 329 17.18 -10.07 0.01
CA PRO A 329 17.96 -11.22 -0.41
C PRO A 329 17.75 -12.36 0.58
N GLN A 330 17.51 -13.56 0.07
CA GLN A 330 17.50 -14.77 0.90
C GLN A 330 18.93 -15.17 1.20
N ALA A 331 19.22 -15.45 2.48
CA ALA A 331 20.47 -16.06 2.84
C ALA A 331 20.54 -17.47 2.24
N GLY A 332 21.61 -17.77 1.51
CA GLY A 332 21.85 -19.04 0.84
C GLY A 332 22.29 -20.14 1.80
#